data_cf5cb05c97c28fa9a5af34d44706596a
#
_entry.id   cf5cb05c97c28fa9a5af34d44706596a
#
_cell.length_a   1.000
_cell.length_b   1.000
_cell.length_c   1.000
_cell.angle_alpha   90.00
_cell.angle_beta   90.00
_cell.angle_gamma   90.00
#
_symmetry.space_group_name_H-M   'P 1'
#
loop_
_entity.id
_entity.type
_entity.pdbx_description
1 polymer ?
#
loop_
_entity_poly.entity_id
_entity_poly.type
_entity_poly.pdbx_seq_one_letter_code
_entity_poly.pdbx_strand_id
1 'polypeptide(L)'
;MSARGSGEKPSIVVLHSINFEESWTKQTYLDIERKFGEEGFTVKAIPLQIPGIRTMEGFQEKRTMILERVPVPPTLVVCIGDPSWLVARPLFDKEWKDIPSIICYARDYMYPKEEYLIDLDKNVLDTLVPITDVVKGYNATFIKYPVYIKQTIELIKKLQPELTKLAFIFDRRYISQQTKADVEAVLRKDFPGIQFEPLSTTSISTENLLDRLASFDNKTGVLYYSWYRTRKDNENRYLVDNVQKMTNSFSVPPIFTLQDVQTENGNFAGGYYVSPEDYAQVTVNT
;
A
#
# COMPACT_ATOMS: atom_id res chain seq x y z
N MET A 1 14.25 17.94 32.00
CA MET A 1 14.29 16.48 31.98
C MET A 1 13.53 15.96 33.19
N SER A 2 12.27 15.62 33.00
CA SER A 2 11.44 15.05 34.09
C SER A 2 11.62 13.54 34.06
N ALA A 3 12.04 12.96 35.18
CA ALA A 3 12.25 11.52 35.34
C ALA A 3 10.92 10.79 35.05
N ARG A 4 10.86 10.00 33.99
CA ARG A 4 9.79 9.03 33.81
C ARG A 4 9.88 8.00 34.95
N GLY A 5 8.77 7.80 35.62
CA GLY A 5 8.63 6.84 36.70
C GLY A 5 9.05 5.44 36.26
N SER A 6 9.79 4.77 37.13
CA SER A 6 10.31 3.43 36.98
C SER A 6 9.18 2.40 36.85
N GLY A 7 9.00 1.79 35.68
CA GLY A 7 8.23 0.56 35.55
C GLY A 7 7.52 0.26 34.23
N GLU A 8 7.10 1.25 33.46
CA GLU A 8 6.43 0.96 32.19
C GLU A 8 7.44 0.89 31.03
N LYS A 9 7.38 -0.21 30.28
CA LYS A 9 8.16 -0.34 29.04
C LYS A 9 7.75 0.75 28.04
N PRO A 10 8.70 1.33 27.31
CA PRO A 10 8.36 2.27 26.25
C PRO A 10 7.44 1.62 25.21
N SER A 11 6.44 2.36 24.75
CA SER A 11 5.42 1.81 23.86
C SER A 11 5.52 2.38 22.46
N ILE A 12 5.30 1.50 21.48
CA ILE A 12 5.19 1.84 20.06
C ILE A 12 3.77 1.56 19.61
N VAL A 13 3.19 2.47 18.86
CA VAL A 13 1.88 2.29 18.23
C VAL A 13 2.08 2.11 16.73
N VAL A 14 1.57 1.00 16.19
CA VAL A 14 1.54 0.73 14.75
C VAL A 14 0.13 1.00 14.23
N LEU A 15 -0.02 2.04 13.42
CA LEU A 15 -1.26 2.38 12.74
C LEU A 15 -1.24 1.80 11.33
N HIS A 16 -2.23 0.97 10.98
CA HIS A 16 -2.31 0.36 9.68
C HIS A 16 -3.46 0.93 8.85
N SER A 17 -3.20 1.36 7.62
CA SER A 17 -4.21 1.98 6.73
C SER A 17 -5.38 1.05 6.41
N ILE A 18 -5.14 -0.24 6.33
CA ILE A 18 -6.15 -1.25 5.98
C ILE A 18 -6.40 -2.15 7.21
N ASN A 19 -5.96 -3.40 7.17
CA ASN A 19 -6.01 -4.35 8.27
C ASN A 19 -4.71 -5.19 8.27
N PHE A 20 -4.45 -5.94 9.34
CA PHE A 20 -3.27 -6.78 9.46
C PHE A 20 -3.42 -8.15 8.80
N GLU A 21 -4.54 -8.44 8.15
CA GLU A 21 -4.79 -9.69 7.41
C GLU A 21 -4.37 -9.57 5.95
N GLU A 22 -4.15 -8.35 5.44
CA GLU A 22 -3.62 -8.12 4.10
C GLU A 22 -2.20 -8.67 3.99
N SER A 23 -2.04 -9.64 3.13
CA SER A 23 -0.84 -10.48 3.03
C SER A 23 0.47 -9.70 2.87
N TRP A 24 0.45 -8.66 2.03
CA TRP A 24 1.67 -7.90 1.69
C TRP A 24 2.19 -7.00 2.83
N THR A 25 1.36 -6.68 3.84
CA THR A 25 1.79 -5.91 5.02
C THR A 25 1.82 -6.73 6.30
N LYS A 26 1.18 -7.89 6.31
CA LYS A 26 1.09 -8.75 7.50
C LYS A 26 2.47 -9.17 7.99
N GLN A 27 3.29 -9.71 7.10
CA GLN A 27 4.62 -10.17 7.47
C GLN A 27 5.50 -9.00 7.94
N THR A 28 5.49 -7.87 7.22
CA THR A 28 6.21 -6.67 7.64
C THR A 28 5.78 -6.21 9.04
N TYR A 29 4.47 -6.20 9.33
CA TYR A 29 3.98 -5.86 10.66
C TYR A 29 4.50 -6.83 11.72
N LEU A 30 4.40 -8.14 11.49
CA LEU A 30 4.88 -9.16 12.42
C LEU A 30 6.39 -9.04 12.69
N ASP A 31 7.17 -8.74 11.68
CA ASP A 31 8.60 -8.52 11.81
C ASP A 31 8.93 -7.22 12.56
N ILE A 32 8.18 -6.14 12.32
CA ILE A 32 8.29 -4.89 13.08
C ILE A 32 7.95 -5.14 14.55
N GLU A 33 6.84 -5.83 14.83
CA GLU A 33 6.41 -6.15 16.19
C GLU A 33 7.47 -6.98 16.93
N ARG A 34 7.98 -8.03 16.29
CA ARG A 34 9.02 -8.90 16.84
C ARG A 34 10.30 -8.12 17.14
N LYS A 35 10.81 -7.38 16.17
CA LYS A 35 12.08 -6.65 16.28
C LYS A 35 12.03 -5.57 17.36
N PHE A 36 10.97 -4.76 17.43
CA PHE A 36 10.81 -3.81 18.52
C PHE A 36 10.58 -4.48 19.88
N GLY A 37 9.92 -5.64 19.89
CA GLY A 37 9.78 -6.46 21.10
C GLY A 37 11.13 -6.96 21.64
N GLU A 38 12.04 -7.38 20.75
CA GLU A 38 13.41 -7.77 21.07
C GLU A 38 14.22 -6.61 21.66
N GLU A 39 13.98 -5.38 21.21
CA GLU A 39 14.56 -4.13 21.75
C GLU A 39 13.90 -3.65 23.07
N GLY A 40 12.94 -4.42 23.57
CA GLY A 40 12.28 -4.14 24.85
C GLY A 40 11.08 -3.21 24.82
N PHE A 41 10.58 -2.86 23.63
CA PHE A 41 9.35 -2.07 23.49
C PHE A 41 8.09 -2.93 23.61
N THR A 42 6.99 -2.29 24.06
CA THR A 42 5.65 -2.86 23.91
C THR A 42 5.03 -2.32 22.62
N VAL A 43 4.65 -3.20 21.70
CA VAL A 43 4.05 -2.80 20.42
C VAL A 43 2.54 -2.98 20.47
N LYS A 44 1.79 -1.97 20.05
CA LYS A 44 0.33 -1.99 19.95
C LYS A 44 -0.12 -1.66 18.55
N ALA A 45 -0.83 -2.58 17.91
CA ALA A 45 -1.31 -2.46 16.56
C ALA A 45 -2.78 -2.00 16.50
N ILE A 46 -3.08 -1.04 15.61
CA ILE A 46 -4.43 -0.49 15.42
C ILE A 46 -4.75 -0.42 13.91
N PRO A 47 -5.64 -1.29 13.40
CA PRO A 47 -6.11 -1.21 12.02
C PRO A 47 -7.16 -0.09 11.88
N LEU A 48 -6.97 0.80 10.91
CA LEU A 48 -7.85 1.94 10.69
C LEU A 48 -8.96 1.66 9.66
N GLN A 49 -8.74 0.70 8.76
CA GLN A 49 -9.69 0.35 7.69
C GLN A 49 -10.12 1.56 6.84
N ILE A 50 -9.17 2.43 6.51
CA ILE A 50 -9.38 3.72 5.82
C ILE A 50 -10.17 3.56 4.52
N PRO A 51 -9.92 2.56 3.65
CA PRO A 51 -10.69 2.42 2.42
C PRO A 51 -12.20 2.22 2.62
N GLY A 52 -12.65 1.91 3.84
CA GLY A 52 -14.07 1.81 4.21
C GLY A 52 -14.71 3.13 4.64
N ILE A 53 -13.93 4.15 4.95
CA ILE A 53 -14.40 5.44 5.49
C ILE A 53 -14.93 6.30 4.34
N ARG A 54 -16.07 6.99 4.56
CA ARG A 54 -16.77 7.80 3.55
C ARG A 54 -17.05 9.22 3.99
N THR A 55 -16.75 9.57 5.23
CA THR A 55 -17.04 10.90 5.80
C THR A 55 -15.90 11.37 6.69
N MET A 56 -15.82 12.67 6.93
CA MET A 56 -14.85 13.25 7.86
C MET A 56 -15.10 12.82 9.32
N GLU A 57 -16.37 12.61 9.67
CA GLU A 57 -16.77 12.06 10.98
C GLU A 57 -16.16 10.67 11.20
N GLY A 58 -16.13 9.82 10.16
CA GLY A 58 -15.50 8.51 10.25
C GLY A 58 -13.98 8.58 10.56
N PHE A 59 -13.28 9.60 10.04
CA PHE A 59 -11.88 9.83 10.45
C PHE A 59 -11.79 10.31 11.89
N GLN A 60 -12.71 11.17 12.33
CA GLN A 60 -12.75 11.61 13.73
C GLN A 60 -13.01 10.43 14.69
N GLU A 61 -13.92 9.52 14.35
CA GLU A 61 -14.16 8.30 15.10
C GLU A 61 -12.90 7.44 15.22
N LYS A 62 -12.10 7.33 14.13
CA LYS A 62 -10.82 6.61 14.18
C LYS A 62 -9.83 7.27 15.12
N ARG A 63 -9.72 8.59 15.13
CA ARG A 63 -8.85 9.31 16.08
C ARG A 63 -9.30 9.10 17.52
N THR A 64 -10.60 9.18 17.80
CA THR A 64 -11.15 8.89 19.14
C THR A 64 -10.81 7.46 19.56
N MET A 65 -11.03 6.47 18.70
CA MET A 65 -10.67 5.07 18.95
C MET A 65 -9.16 4.89 19.22
N ILE A 66 -8.31 5.62 18.50
CA ILE A 66 -6.86 5.58 18.74
C ILE A 66 -6.55 6.07 20.16
N LEU A 67 -7.09 7.23 20.56
CA LEU A 67 -6.85 7.81 21.89
C LEU A 67 -7.41 6.93 23.02
N GLU A 68 -8.59 6.33 22.84
CA GLU A 68 -9.16 5.38 23.80
C GLU A 68 -8.29 4.14 23.99
N ARG A 69 -7.71 3.64 22.89
CA ARG A 69 -6.81 2.49 22.95
C ARG A 69 -5.41 2.84 23.44
N VAL A 70 -4.98 4.08 23.28
CA VAL A 70 -3.64 4.58 23.60
C VAL A 70 -3.79 5.84 24.48
N PRO A 71 -4.25 5.69 25.74
CA PRO A 71 -4.51 6.83 26.62
C PRO A 71 -3.24 7.57 27.07
N VAL A 72 -2.09 6.90 26.98
CA VAL A 72 -0.77 7.50 27.25
C VAL A 72 -0.04 7.66 25.91
N PRO A 73 0.48 8.85 25.61
CA PRO A 73 1.22 9.06 24.35
C PRO A 73 2.35 8.05 24.17
N PRO A 74 2.48 7.42 22.98
CA PRO A 74 3.51 6.42 22.73
C PRO A 74 4.91 7.06 22.62
N THR A 75 5.95 6.24 22.66
CA THR A 75 7.32 6.70 22.40
C THR A 75 7.56 6.95 20.92
N LEU A 76 6.89 6.17 20.06
CA LEU A 76 6.99 6.22 18.60
C LEU A 76 5.67 5.77 17.99
N VAL A 77 5.32 6.37 16.85
CA VAL A 77 4.21 5.92 16.00
C VAL A 77 4.76 5.42 14.66
N VAL A 78 4.44 4.19 14.28
CA VAL A 78 4.75 3.62 12.97
C VAL A 78 3.47 3.56 12.15
N CYS A 79 3.44 4.24 11.02
CA CYS A 79 2.29 4.31 10.12
C CYS A 79 2.51 3.40 8.90
N ILE A 80 1.80 2.28 8.81
CA ILE A 80 1.85 1.40 7.64
C ILE A 80 0.89 1.94 6.58
N GLY A 81 1.49 2.55 5.54
CA GLY A 81 0.80 3.33 4.52
C GLY A 81 0.57 4.79 4.95
N ASP A 82 0.91 5.71 4.07
CA ASP A 82 0.75 7.15 4.29
C ASP A 82 -0.70 7.61 4.60
N PRO A 83 -1.80 6.94 4.15
CA PRO A 83 -3.14 7.29 4.61
C PRO A 83 -3.30 7.19 6.13
N SER A 84 -2.63 6.23 6.81
CA SER A 84 -2.74 6.11 8.26
C SER A 84 -2.12 7.31 8.99
N TRP A 85 -1.02 7.85 8.47
CA TRP A 85 -0.41 9.07 8.97
C TRP A 85 -1.30 10.29 8.75
N LEU A 86 -1.92 10.43 7.54
CA LEU A 86 -2.84 11.53 7.25
C LEU A 86 -4.02 11.57 8.24
N VAL A 87 -4.62 10.42 8.51
CA VAL A 87 -5.73 10.32 9.46
C VAL A 87 -5.27 10.63 10.90
N ALA A 88 -4.06 10.21 11.27
CA ALA A 88 -3.50 10.47 12.59
C ALA A 88 -2.90 11.89 12.75
N ARG A 89 -2.61 12.60 11.64
CA ARG A 89 -1.93 13.91 11.67
C ARG A 89 -2.51 14.90 12.68
N PRO A 90 -3.86 15.08 12.83
CA PRO A 90 -4.40 15.98 13.84
C PRO A 90 -4.03 15.62 15.29
N LEU A 91 -3.67 14.36 15.57
CA LEU A 91 -3.15 13.97 16.89
C LEU A 91 -1.73 14.51 17.11
N PHE A 92 -0.91 14.56 16.06
CA PHE A 92 0.43 15.17 16.12
C PHE A 92 0.39 16.70 16.25
N ASP A 93 -0.74 17.33 15.91
CA ASP A 93 -0.95 18.76 16.17
C ASP A 93 -1.29 19.03 17.65
N LYS A 94 -1.75 18.02 18.42
CA LYS A 94 -2.30 18.15 19.78
C LYS A 94 -1.73 17.13 20.77
N GLU A 95 -2.45 16.00 20.93
CA GLU A 95 -2.22 15.01 22.00
C GLU A 95 -0.86 14.31 21.87
N TRP A 96 -0.37 14.15 20.65
CA TRP A 96 0.90 13.50 20.33
C TRP A 96 1.94 14.49 19.79
N LYS A 97 1.82 15.76 20.17
CA LYS A 97 2.79 16.77 19.80
C LYS A 97 4.20 16.32 20.18
N ASP A 98 5.13 16.47 19.26
CA ASP A 98 6.55 16.08 19.41
C ASP A 98 6.81 14.56 19.43
N ILE A 99 5.78 13.70 19.38
CA ILE A 99 5.98 12.26 19.23
C ILE A 99 6.54 11.96 17.84
N PRO A 100 7.68 11.24 17.75
CA PRO A 100 8.22 10.84 16.47
C PRO A 100 7.30 9.88 15.73
N SER A 101 7.29 9.99 14.40
CA SER A 101 6.53 9.06 13.54
C SER A 101 7.35 8.59 12.35
N ILE A 102 7.17 7.33 11.96
CA ILE A 102 7.74 6.72 10.76
C ILE A 102 6.60 6.35 9.82
N ILE A 103 6.64 6.85 8.58
CA ILE A 103 5.68 6.51 7.54
C ILE A 103 6.29 5.42 6.66
N CYS A 104 5.77 4.22 6.76
CA CYS A 104 6.17 3.07 5.96
C CYS A 104 5.39 2.98 4.65
N TYR A 105 5.96 2.33 3.63
CA TYR A 105 5.39 2.18 2.29
C TYR A 105 5.11 3.52 1.60
N ALA A 106 5.88 4.55 1.94
CA ALA A 106 5.73 5.88 1.38
C ALA A 106 6.11 5.92 -0.11
N ARG A 107 5.48 6.83 -0.83
CA ARG A 107 5.83 7.21 -2.21
C ARG A 107 6.41 8.63 -2.20
N ASP A 108 6.89 9.11 -3.36
CA ASP A 108 7.40 10.47 -3.49
C ASP A 108 6.32 11.53 -3.28
N TYR A 109 5.07 11.19 -3.61
CA TYR A 109 3.91 12.06 -3.54
C TYR A 109 2.79 11.42 -2.74
N MET A 110 2.05 12.24 -1.99
CA MET A 110 0.88 11.83 -1.23
C MET A 110 -0.20 12.93 -1.25
N TYR A 111 -1.40 12.63 -0.76
CA TYR A 111 -2.42 13.66 -0.57
C TYR A 111 -1.99 14.68 0.49
N PRO A 112 -2.28 15.98 0.28
CA PRO A 112 -1.96 17.03 1.27
C PRO A 112 -2.86 16.97 2.51
N LYS A 113 -4.06 16.37 2.40
CA LYS A 113 -5.07 16.32 3.46
C LYS A 113 -5.87 15.02 3.40
N GLU A 114 -6.41 14.61 4.55
CA GLU A 114 -7.21 13.40 4.71
C GLU A 114 -8.54 13.41 3.93
N GLU A 115 -9.13 14.59 3.68
CA GLU A 115 -10.38 14.72 2.93
C GLU A 115 -10.32 14.13 1.52
N TYR A 116 -9.14 14.11 0.90
CA TYR A 116 -8.93 13.50 -0.41
C TYR A 116 -8.99 11.96 -0.38
N LEU A 117 -8.89 11.33 0.79
CA LEU A 117 -9.07 9.89 0.95
C LEU A 117 -10.54 9.44 0.80
N ILE A 118 -11.49 10.38 0.91
CA ILE A 118 -12.93 10.10 0.79
C ILE A 118 -13.39 10.11 -0.66
N ASP A 119 -12.95 11.10 -1.42
CA ASP A 119 -13.37 11.34 -2.80
C ASP A 119 -12.37 10.73 -3.79
N LEU A 120 -12.54 9.45 -4.08
CA LEU A 120 -11.68 8.71 -5.01
C LEU A 120 -12.06 8.94 -6.49
N ASP A 121 -13.05 9.79 -6.79
CA ASP A 121 -13.55 10.01 -8.17
C ASP A 121 -12.86 11.23 -8.84
N LYS A 122 -12.10 12.03 -8.10
CA LYS A 122 -11.33 13.16 -8.64
C LYS A 122 -10.05 12.68 -9.33
N ASN A 123 -9.52 13.51 -10.23
CA ASN A 123 -8.22 13.27 -10.83
C ASN A 123 -7.13 13.30 -9.75
N VAL A 124 -6.72 12.12 -9.38
CA VAL A 124 -5.89 11.86 -8.20
C VAL A 124 -4.51 12.50 -8.35
N LEU A 125 -3.93 12.40 -9.55
CA LEU A 125 -2.52 12.80 -9.75
C LEU A 125 -2.31 14.32 -9.63
N ASP A 126 -3.30 15.11 -10.02
CA ASP A 126 -3.21 16.60 -9.98
C ASP A 126 -3.31 17.16 -8.55
N THR A 127 -3.75 16.35 -7.59
CA THR A 127 -3.92 16.76 -6.19
C THR A 127 -2.78 16.31 -5.27
N LEU A 128 -1.87 15.50 -5.78
CA LEU A 128 -0.74 15.00 -5.01
C LEU A 128 0.35 16.06 -4.88
N VAL A 129 0.98 16.09 -3.72
CA VAL A 129 2.12 16.95 -3.42
C VAL A 129 3.30 16.12 -2.91
N PRO A 130 4.54 16.64 -2.98
CA PRO A 130 5.69 15.93 -2.41
C PRO A 130 5.46 15.57 -0.94
N ILE A 131 5.78 14.34 -0.54
CA ILE A 131 5.65 13.90 0.85
C ILE A 131 6.42 14.80 1.82
N THR A 132 7.58 15.31 1.39
CA THR A 132 8.41 16.24 2.16
C THR A 132 7.68 17.52 2.55
N ASP A 133 6.76 17.97 1.71
CA ASP A 133 5.96 19.19 1.98
C ASP A 133 4.84 18.90 2.98
N VAL A 134 4.28 17.68 2.93
CA VAL A 134 3.19 17.27 3.84
C VAL A 134 3.70 17.02 5.26
N VAL A 135 4.89 16.42 5.41
CA VAL A 135 5.48 16.11 6.73
C VAL A 135 6.28 17.27 7.32
N LYS A 136 6.44 18.37 6.56
CA LYS A 136 7.20 19.54 7.00
C LYS A 136 6.64 20.12 8.30
N GLY A 137 7.51 20.28 9.30
CA GLY A 137 7.12 20.81 10.61
C GLY A 137 6.70 19.75 11.63
N TYR A 138 6.61 18.49 11.24
CA TYR A 138 6.37 17.35 12.13
C TYR A 138 7.68 16.61 12.43
N ASN A 139 7.75 15.98 13.61
CA ASN A 139 8.80 15.00 13.92
C ASN A 139 8.48 13.68 13.20
N ALA A 140 8.60 13.70 11.88
CA ALA A 140 8.21 12.60 11.01
C ALA A 140 9.31 12.27 10.01
N THR A 141 9.55 10.99 9.84
CA THR A 141 10.38 10.45 8.76
C THR A 141 9.56 9.50 7.90
N PHE A 142 10.06 9.16 6.71
CA PHE A 142 9.37 8.22 5.84
C PHE A 142 10.34 7.28 5.16
N ILE A 143 9.89 6.03 4.97
CA ILE A 143 10.62 4.98 4.29
C ILE A 143 9.90 4.70 2.98
N LYS A 144 10.58 5.00 1.87
CA LYS A 144 10.04 4.73 0.54
C LYS A 144 9.97 3.24 0.28
N TYR A 145 8.88 2.82 -0.35
CA TYR A 145 8.78 1.47 -0.89
C TYR A 145 9.25 1.47 -2.34
N PRO A 146 10.40 0.87 -2.65
CA PRO A 146 10.90 0.82 -4.02
C PRO A 146 10.04 -0.09 -4.88
N VAL A 147 9.70 0.37 -6.08
CA VAL A 147 8.91 -0.40 -7.06
C VAL A 147 9.79 -0.72 -8.27
N TYR A 148 10.14 -1.98 -8.42
CA TYR A 148 11.09 -2.46 -9.44
C TYR A 148 10.39 -2.78 -10.77
N ILE A 149 9.75 -1.77 -11.37
CA ILE A 149 8.94 -1.91 -12.59
C ILE A 149 9.79 -2.41 -13.77
N LYS A 150 10.93 -1.74 -14.02
CA LYS A 150 11.82 -2.08 -15.14
C LYS A 150 12.32 -3.52 -15.04
N GLN A 151 12.84 -3.90 -13.87
CA GLN A 151 13.37 -5.24 -13.62
C GLN A 151 12.29 -6.31 -13.79
N THR A 152 11.06 -6.03 -13.33
CA THR A 152 9.94 -6.96 -13.50
C THR A 152 9.54 -7.09 -14.97
N ILE A 153 9.51 -6.01 -15.75
CA ILE A 153 9.23 -6.08 -17.19
C ILE A 153 10.35 -6.82 -17.93
N GLU A 154 11.61 -6.61 -17.56
CA GLU A 154 12.75 -7.36 -18.10
C GLU A 154 12.63 -8.86 -17.82
N LEU A 155 12.19 -9.24 -16.61
CA LEU A 155 11.89 -10.63 -16.27
C LEU A 155 10.77 -11.20 -17.14
N ILE A 156 9.67 -10.48 -17.31
CA ILE A 156 8.55 -10.90 -18.18
C ILE A 156 9.07 -11.12 -19.59
N LYS A 157 9.83 -10.17 -20.16
CA LYS A 157 10.42 -10.31 -21.51
C LYS A 157 11.35 -11.52 -21.66
N LYS A 158 12.11 -11.82 -20.58
CA LYS A 158 13.00 -13.00 -20.60
C LYS A 158 12.22 -14.30 -20.65
N LEU A 159 11.09 -14.36 -19.96
CA LEU A 159 10.23 -15.55 -19.89
C LEU A 159 9.25 -15.63 -21.08
N GLN A 160 8.88 -14.47 -21.64
CA GLN A 160 8.00 -14.31 -22.81
C GLN A 160 8.72 -13.50 -23.90
N PRO A 161 9.65 -14.11 -24.69
CA PRO A 161 10.46 -13.37 -25.68
C PRO A 161 9.65 -12.67 -26.77
N GLU A 162 8.44 -13.16 -27.06
CA GLU A 162 7.51 -12.56 -28.05
C GLU A 162 6.60 -11.48 -27.45
N LEU A 163 6.88 -10.98 -26.24
CA LEU A 163 6.09 -9.95 -25.55
C LEU A 163 5.93 -8.69 -26.42
N THR A 164 4.68 -8.38 -26.79
CA THR A 164 4.32 -7.16 -27.54
C THR A 164 3.32 -6.29 -26.79
N LYS A 165 2.71 -6.81 -25.72
CA LYS A 165 1.72 -6.12 -24.91
C LYS A 165 1.95 -6.36 -23.42
N LEU A 166 1.75 -5.34 -22.58
CA LEU A 166 1.70 -5.44 -21.13
C LEU A 166 0.34 -4.98 -20.63
N ALA A 167 -0.43 -5.90 -20.07
CA ALA A 167 -1.66 -5.62 -19.34
C ALA A 167 -1.31 -5.31 -17.87
N PHE A 168 -1.81 -4.20 -17.33
CA PHE A 168 -1.53 -3.77 -15.97
C PHE A 168 -2.83 -3.68 -15.17
N ILE A 169 -2.95 -4.53 -14.14
CA ILE A 169 -4.13 -4.65 -13.28
C ILE A 169 -3.95 -3.75 -12.06
N PHE A 170 -4.86 -2.77 -11.87
CA PHE A 170 -4.79 -1.81 -10.79
C PHE A 170 -6.16 -1.28 -10.39
N ASP A 171 -6.25 -0.66 -9.22
CA ASP A 171 -7.48 -0.04 -8.71
C ASP A 171 -7.41 1.50 -8.72
N ARG A 172 -8.50 2.13 -8.23
CA ARG A 172 -8.68 3.60 -8.23
C ARG A 172 -7.88 4.35 -7.16
N ARG A 173 -7.26 3.64 -6.18
CA ARG A 173 -6.51 4.28 -5.10
C ARG A 173 -5.31 5.04 -5.68
N TYR A 174 -4.98 6.19 -5.07
CA TYR A 174 -3.93 7.07 -5.61
C TYR A 174 -2.56 6.38 -5.75
N ILE A 175 -2.19 5.49 -4.83
CA ILE A 175 -0.96 4.68 -4.94
C ILE A 175 -0.97 3.83 -6.21
N SER A 176 -2.12 3.21 -6.52
CA SER A 176 -2.29 2.41 -7.74
C SER A 176 -2.21 3.29 -9.01
N GLN A 177 -2.77 4.49 -8.96
CA GLN A 177 -2.71 5.45 -10.06
C GLN A 177 -1.28 5.98 -10.29
N GLN A 178 -0.53 6.28 -9.22
CA GLN A 178 0.89 6.62 -9.31
C GLN A 178 1.68 5.47 -9.95
N THR A 179 1.48 4.24 -9.45
CA THR A 179 2.17 3.06 -10.01
C THR A 179 1.83 2.86 -11.48
N LYS A 180 0.56 3.08 -11.89
CA LYS A 180 0.16 3.05 -13.31
C LYS A 180 0.94 4.08 -14.14
N ALA A 181 1.07 5.30 -13.65
CA ALA A 181 1.82 6.35 -14.35
C ALA A 181 3.32 6.01 -14.45
N ASP A 182 3.90 5.42 -13.39
CA ASP A 182 5.29 4.96 -13.37
C ASP A 182 5.51 3.81 -14.38
N VAL A 183 4.60 2.81 -14.45
CA VAL A 183 4.65 1.72 -15.43
C VAL A 183 4.60 2.28 -16.86
N GLU A 184 3.70 3.21 -17.13
CA GLU A 184 3.56 3.83 -18.45
C GLU A 184 4.81 4.63 -18.83
N ALA A 185 5.43 5.35 -17.87
CA ALA A 185 6.67 6.08 -18.09
C ALA A 185 7.84 5.15 -18.40
N VAL A 186 7.98 4.04 -17.67
CA VAL A 186 9.02 3.02 -17.91
C VAL A 186 8.82 2.37 -19.27
N LEU A 187 7.58 1.98 -19.63
CA LEU A 187 7.28 1.40 -20.93
C LEU A 187 7.66 2.35 -22.08
N ARG A 188 7.24 3.61 -21.97
CA ARG A 188 7.55 4.63 -23.00
C ARG A 188 9.03 4.86 -23.17
N LYS A 189 9.79 4.86 -22.07
CA LYS A 189 11.23 5.14 -22.07
C LYS A 189 12.07 3.93 -22.47
N ASP A 190 11.85 2.78 -21.82
CA ASP A 190 12.75 1.64 -21.89
C ASP A 190 12.23 0.50 -22.81
N PHE A 191 10.91 0.48 -23.11
CA PHE A 191 10.25 -0.57 -23.87
C PHE A 191 9.23 -0.02 -24.90
N PRO A 192 9.62 0.90 -25.81
CA PRO A 192 8.65 1.61 -26.68
C PRO A 192 7.91 0.69 -27.66
N GLY A 193 8.36 -0.54 -27.86
CA GLY A 193 7.69 -1.54 -28.70
C GLY A 193 6.62 -2.36 -27.98
N ILE A 194 6.40 -2.15 -26.67
CA ILE A 194 5.39 -2.87 -25.89
C ILE A 194 4.15 -2.00 -25.75
N GLN A 195 3.02 -2.48 -26.25
CA GLN A 195 1.72 -1.81 -26.08
C GLN A 195 1.27 -1.90 -24.62
N PHE A 196 0.80 -0.78 -24.06
CA PHE A 196 0.25 -0.73 -22.70
C PHE A 196 -1.26 -0.91 -22.71
N GLU A 197 -1.77 -1.83 -21.88
CA GLU A 197 -3.20 -2.06 -21.68
C GLU A 197 -3.56 -1.91 -20.19
N PRO A 198 -4.09 -0.74 -19.75
CA PRO A 198 -4.51 -0.54 -18.37
C PRO A 198 -5.84 -1.23 -18.07
N LEU A 199 -5.87 -2.08 -17.06
CA LEU A 199 -7.07 -2.78 -16.56
C LEU A 199 -7.40 -2.24 -15.17
N SER A 200 -8.41 -1.36 -15.09
CA SER A 200 -8.75 -0.64 -13.87
C SER A 200 -10.13 -1.00 -13.35
N THR A 201 -10.27 -1.03 -12.02
CA THR A 201 -11.58 -1.16 -11.36
C THR A 201 -12.58 -0.03 -11.69
N THR A 202 -12.12 1.07 -12.27
CA THR A 202 -12.97 2.17 -12.74
C THR A 202 -13.54 1.92 -14.14
N SER A 203 -12.89 1.10 -14.95
CA SER A 203 -13.24 0.89 -16.36
C SER A 203 -13.91 -0.46 -16.64
N ILE A 204 -13.62 -1.48 -15.83
CA ILE A 204 -14.17 -2.83 -16.04
C ILE A 204 -14.63 -3.46 -14.71
N SER A 205 -15.58 -4.40 -14.79
CA SER A 205 -15.99 -5.24 -13.66
C SER A 205 -14.97 -6.35 -13.38
N THR A 206 -15.09 -7.05 -12.25
CA THR A 206 -14.23 -8.20 -11.95
C THR A 206 -14.47 -9.31 -12.96
N GLU A 207 -15.70 -9.57 -13.36
CA GLU A 207 -16.08 -10.58 -14.35
C GLU A 207 -15.42 -10.26 -15.71
N ASN A 208 -15.54 -8.99 -16.17
CA ASN A 208 -14.89 -8.55 -17.41
C ASN A 208 -13.37 -8.62 -17.35
N LEU A 209 -12.76 -8.41 -16.15
CA LEU A 209 -11.33 -8.63 -15.96
C LEU A 209 -10.98 -10.10 -16.21
N LEU A 210 -11.74 -11.04 -15.65
CA LEU A 210 -11.51 -12.49 -15.83
C LEU A 210 -11.64 -12.91 -17.29
N ASP A 211 -12.70 -12.44 -17.97
CA ASP A 211 -12.89 -12.69 -19.40
C ASP A 211 -11.73 -12.12 -20.23
N ARG A 212 -11.25 -10.92 -19.86
CA ARG A 212 -10.11 -10.30 -20.54
C ARG A 212 -8.83 -11.12 -20.36
N LEU A 213 -8.54 -11.59 -19.14
CA LEU A 213 -7.39 -12.43 -18.83
C LEU A 213 -7.41 -13.77 -19.59
N ALA A 214 -8.61 -14.38 -19.71
CA ALA A 214 -8.81 -15.61 -20.48
C ALA A 214 -8.62 -15.41 -21.99
N SER A 215 -8.80 -14.18 -22.50
CA SER A 215 -8.63 -13.85 -23.93
C SER A 215 -7.19 -13.52 -24.34
N PHE A 216 -6.25 -13.40 -23.41
CA PHE A 216 -4.87 -13.06 -23.72
C PHE A 216 -4.10 -14.25 -24.32
N ASP A 217 -3.14 -13.93 -25.16
CA ASP A 217 -2.19 -14.86 -25.74
C ASP A 217 -0.82 -14.83 -25.03
N ASN A 218 0.12 -15.64 -25.50
CA ASN A 218 1.49 -15.70 -25.00
C ASN A 218 2.35 -14.46 -25.32
N LYS A 219 1.83 -13.51 -26.12
CA LYS A 219 2.49 -12.23 -26.45
C LYS A 219 2.07 -11.11 -25.49
N THR A 220 1.15 -11.41 -24.58
CA THR A 220 0.67 -10.49 -23.55
C THR A 220 1.27 -10.85 -22.18
N GLY A 221 2.04 -9.97 -21.59
CA GLY A 221 2.45 -10.05 -20.19
C GLY A 221 1.38 -9.46 -19.27
N VAL A 222 1.18 -10.05 -18.10
CA VAL A 222 0.22 -9.53 -17.12
C VAL A 222 0.97 -9.12 -15.86
N LEU A 223 0.81 -7.86 -15.47
CA LEU A 223 1.38 -7.28 -14.27
C LEU A 223 0.26 -6.87 -13.33
N TYR A 224 0.22 -7.49 -12.17
CA TYR A 224 -0.77 -7.21 -11.12
C TYR A 224 -0.17 -6.28 -10.07
N TYR A 225 -0.93 -5.25 -9.72
CA TYR A 225 -0.60 -4.41 -8.58
C TYR A 225 -1.66 -4.52 -7.48
N SER A 226 -2.93 -4.27 -7.81
CA SER A 226 -4.03 -4.30 -6.85
C SER A 226 -5.40 -4.35 -7.54
N TRP A 227 -6.40 -4.96 -6.88
CA TRP A 227 -7.78 -4.97 -7.35
C TRP A 227 -8.74 -4.76 -6.18
N TYR A 228 -8.95 -3.51 -5.80
CA TYR A 228 -9.86 -3.14 -4.72
C TYR A 228 -11.08 -2.42 -5.28
N ARG A 229 -12.28 -2.91 -4.97
CA ARG A 229 -13.55 -2.29 -5.34
C ARG A 229 -14.33 -1.86 -4.10
N THR A 230 -14.98 -0.71 -4.18
CA THR A 230 -15.86 -0.21 -3.12
C THR A 230 -17.30 -0.66 -3.36
N ARG A 231 -18.17 -0.50 -2.35
CA ARG A 231 -19.61 -0.79 -2.50
C ARG A 231 -20.29 -0.02 -3.63
N LYS A 232 -19.78 1.17 -3.96
CA LYS A 232 -20.30 1.99 -5.06
C LYS A 232 -19.96 1.43 -6.44
N ASP A 233 -18.89 0.63 -6.53
CA ASP A 233 -18.37 0.20 -7.82
C ASP A 233 -19.07 -1.05 -8.34
N ASN A 234 -19.57 -1.89 -7.43
CA ASN A 234 -20.25 -3.12 -7.83
C ASN A 234 -21.03 -3.72 -6.65
N GLU A 235 -22.10 -4.41 -6.97
CA GLU A 235 -22.90 -5.22 -6.04
C GLU A 235 -22.15 -6.50 -5.62
N ASN A 236 -21.34 -7.08 -6.52
CA ASN A 236 -20.56 -8.28 -6.26
C ASN A 236 -19.17 -7.90 -5.71
N ARG A 237 -18.98 -8.07 -4.39
CA ARG A 237 -17.71 -7.89 -3.71
C ARG A 237 -17.03 -9.22 -3.51
N TYR A 238 -15.92 -9.39 -4.16
CA TYR A 238 -15.02 -10.51 -3.88
C TYR A 238 -13.98 -10.07 -2.82
N LEU A 239 -13.65 -11.00 -1.93
CA LEU A 239 -12.49 -10.82 -1.06
C LEU A 239 -11.22 -10.73 -1.90
N VAL A 240 -10.23 -9.94 -1.47
CA VAL A 240 -8.99 -9.70 -2.23
C VAL A 240 -8.31 -11.02 -2.59
N ASP A 241 -8.17 -11.94 -1.64
CA ASP A 241 -7.54 -13.25 -1.86
C ASP A 241 -8.31 -14.10 -2.91
N ASN A 242 -9.62 -14.00 -2.92
CA ASN A 242 -10.44 -14.70 -3.92
C ASN A 242 -10.22 -14.10 -5.31
N VAL A 243 -10.12 -12.77 -5.41
CA VAL A 243 -9.83 -12.11 -6.70
C VAL A 243 -8.46 -12.54 -7.21
N GLN A 244 -7.43 -12.60 -6.36
CA GLN A 244 -6.10 -13.06 -6.75
C GLN A 244 -6.12 -14.51 -7.27
N LYS A 245 -6.80 -15.43 -6.56
CA LYS A 245 -6.98 -16.81 -7.00
C LYS A 245 -7.73 -16.91 -8.32
N MET A 246 -8.83 -16.17 -8.45
CA MET A 246 -9.62 -16.14 -9.69
C MET A 246 -8.81 -15.58 -10.85
N THR A 247 -8.12 -14.46 -10.69
CA THR A 247 -7.28 -13.87 -11.75
C THR A 247 -6.22 -14.84 -12.21
N ASN A 248 -5.55 -15.52 -11.30
CA ASN A 248 -4.56 -16.54 -11.64
C ASN A 248 -5.17 -17.75 -12.37
N SER A 249 -6.36 -18.19 -11.95
CA SER A 249 -7.05 -19.35 -12.55
C SER A 249 -7.59 -19.07 -13.96
N PHE A 250 -7.96 -17.82 -14.25
CA PHE A 250 -8.51 -17.40 -15.54
C PHE A 250 -7.45 -16.86 -16.50
N SER A 251 -6.28 -16.46 -16.02
CA SER A 251 -5.24 -15.90 -16.87
C SER A 251 -4.57 -16.99 -17.70
N VAL A 252 -4.53 -16.81 -19.01
CA VAL A 252 -3.74 -17.68 -19.92
C VAL A 252 -2.24 -17.42 -19.76
N PRO A 253 -1.74 -16.16 -19.78
CA PRO A 253 -0.33 -15.90 -19.47
C PRO A 253 -0.10 -15.87 -17.95
N PRO A 254 1.15 -16.14 -17.49
CA PRO A 254 1.49 -16.00 -16.10
C PRO A 254 1.34 -14.56 -15.62
N ILE A 255 0.87 -14.38 -14.36
CA ILE A 255 0.72 -13.07 -13.75
C ILE A 255 1.96 -12.76 -12.91
N PHE A 256 2.54 -11.58 -13.13
CA PHE A 256 3.64 -11.04 -12.35
C PHE A 256 3.15 -9.94 -11.40
N THR A 257 3.95 -9.60 -10.38
CA THR A 257 3.59 -8.60 -9.37
C THR A 257 4.75 -7.68 -9.03
N LEU A 258 4.42 -6.48 -8.52
CA LEU A 258 5.40 -5.48 -8.06
C LEU A 258 5.54 -5.45 -6.53
N GLN A 259 4.82 -6.31 -5.82
CA GLN A 259 4.84 -6.39 -4.36
C GLN A 259 4.59 -7.84 -3.93
N ASP A 260 4.98 -8.17 -2.70
CA ASP A 260 4.70 -9.50 -2.16
C ASP A 260 3.19 -9.66 -1.90
N VAL A 261 2.55 -10.47 -2.72
CA VAL A 261 1.13 -10.82 -2.63
C VAL A 261 0.97 -12.33 -2.39
N GLN A 262 1.84 -12.90 -1.55
CA GLN A 262 1.87 -14.36 -1.24
C GLN A 262 2.11 -15.22 -2.50
N THR A 263 3.11 -14.87 -3.29
CA THR A 263 3.53 -15.69 -4.44
C THR A 263 3.86 -17.13 -4.04
N GLU A 264 4.28 -17.37 -2.81
CA GLU A 264 4.54 -18.69 -2.23
C GLU A 264 3.32 -19.62 -2.26
N ASN A 265 2.11 -19.07 -2.24
CA ASN A 265 0.87 -19.84 -2.34
C ASN A 265 0.50 -20.20 -3.80
N GLY A 266 1.40 -19.99 -4.77
CA GLY A 266 1.23 -20.36 -6.17
C GLY A 266 0.20 -19.50 -6.92
N ASN A 267 -0.15 -18.31 -6.39
CA ASN A 267 -1.14 -17.45 -7.04
C ASN A 267 -0.55 -16.66 -8.22
N PHE A 268 0.74 -16.26 -8.13
CA PHE A 268 1.40 -15.48 -9.20
C PHE A 268 2.82 -16.00 -9.46
N ALA A 269 3.33 -15.69 -10.66
CA ALA A 269 4.65 -16.12 -11.10
C ALA A 269 5.81 -15.43 -10.36
N GLY A 270 5.55 -14.33 -9.65
CA GLY A 270 6.56 -13.55 -8.93
C GLY A 270 6.82 -12.18 -9.55
N GLY A 271 7.97 -11.60 -9.22
CA GLY A 271 8.40 -10.27 -9.67
C GLY A 271 9.59 -9.80 -8.86
N TYR A 272 9.97 -8.52 -9.02
CA TYR A 272 10.98 -7.90 -8.18
C TYR A 272 10.30 -7.00 -7.13
N TYR A 273 10.51 -7.29 -5.85
CA TYR A 273 10.01 -6.50 -4.72
C TYR A 273 10.92 -6.67 -3.50
N VAL A 274 10.79 -5.79 -2.54
CA VAL A 274 11.53 -5.87 -1.27
C VAL A 274 10.89 -6.92 -0.39
N SER A 275 11.72 -7.73 0.28
CA SER A 275 11.19 -8.68 1.26
C SER A 275 10.58 -7.95 2.47
N PRO A 276 9.52 -8.49 3.07
CA PRO A 276 8.93 -7.91 4.28
C PRO A 276 9.94 -7.77 5.42
N GLU A 277 10.84 -8.76 5.58
CA GLU A 277 11.86 -8.77 6.62
C GLU A 277 12.89 -7.66 6.44
N ASP A 278 13.41 -7.46 5.21
CA ASP A 278 14.36 -6.39 4.91
C ASP A 278 13.72 -5.02 5.14
N TYR A 279 12.45 -4.87 4.72
CA TYR A 279 11.72 -3.63 4.93
C TYR A 279 11.47 -3.33 6.42
N ALA A 280 11.11 -4.33 7.20
CA ALA A 280 10.96 -4.22 8.65
C ALA A 280 12.28 -3.87 9.33
N GLN A 281 13.41 -4.47 8.89
CA GLN A 281 14.73 -4.15 9.43
C GLN A 281 15.10 -2.68 9.21
N VAL A 282 14.83 -2.14 8.00
CA VAL A 282 15.04 -0.71 7.73
C VAL A 282 14.16 0.13 8.64
N THR A 283 12.91 -0.26 8.84
CA THR A 283 11.95 0.48 9.70
C THR A 283 12.43 0.58 11.15
N VAL A 284 12.97 -0.50 11.69
CA VAL A 284 13.44 -0.53 13.10
C VAL A 284 14.75 0.24 13.28
N ASN A 285 15.59 0.28 12.25
CA ASN A 285 16.87 1.01 12.29
C ASN A 285 16.74 2.52 12.03
N THR A 286 15.57 2.98 11.60
CA THR A 286 15.28 4.41 11.31
C THR A 286 14.88 5.16 12.57
#